data_a55abf965d4d1ae8c7b741feb154beb3
#
_entry.id   a55abf965d4d1ae8c7b741feb154beb3
#
_cell.length_a   1.000
_cell.length_b   1.000
_cell.length_c   1.000
_cell.angle_alpha   90.00
_cell.angle_beta   90.00
_cell.angle_gamma   90.00
#
_symmetry.space_group_name_H-M   'P 1'
#
loop_
_entity.id
_entity.type
_entity.pdbx_description
1 polymer ?
#
loop_
_entity_poly.entity_id
_entity_poly.type
_entity_poly.pdbx_seq_one_letter_code
_entity_poly.pdbx_strand_id
1 'polypeptide(L)' 'MITFEEYCIKKKINSEAFLANEPERWKAWKFEFEQMHPDSFTEQKKFLINETRRKYTLI' A
#
# COMPACT_ATOMS: atom_id res chain seq x y z
N MET A 1 4.26 7.70 14.02
CA MET A 1 3.35 6.93 13.17
C MET A 1 3.56 7.32 11.71
N ILE A 2 3.62 6.34 10.80
CA ILE A 2 3.92 6.63 9.40
C ILE A 2 2.63 6.81 8.62
N THR A 3 2.71 7.56 7.52
CA THR A 3 1.57 7.71 6.61
C THR A 3 1.49 6.49 5.70
N PHE A 4 0.35 6.33 5.04
CA PHE A 4 0.20 5.25 4.05
C PHE A 4 1.20 5.41 2.91
N GLU A 5 1.44 6.65 2.48
CA GLU A 5 2.42 6.94 1.44
C GLU A 5 3.82 6.50 1.84
N GLU A 6 4.22 6.80 3.08
CA GLU A 6 5.51 6.35 3.61
C GLU A 6 5.58 4.83 3.70
N TYR A 7 4.48 4.20 4.08
CA TYR A 7 4.40 2.75 4.13
C TYR A 7 4.61 2.13 2.75
N CYS A 8 3.98 2.70 1.72
CA CYS A 8 4.16 2.23 0.35
C CYS A 8 5.63 2.29 -0.07
N ILE A 9 6.31 3.38 0.27
CA ILE A 9 7.74 3.53 -0.03
C ILE A 9 8.54 2.42 0.64
N LYS A 10 8.26 2.14 1.90
CA LYS A 10 8.94 1.08 2.64
C LYS A 10 8.72 -0.28 2.00
N LYS A 11 7.56 -0.49 1.40
CA LYS A 11 7.24 -1.76 0.73
C LYS A 11 7.62 -1.77 -0.75
N LYS A 12 8.30 -0.73 -1.22
CA LYS A 12 8.75 -0.60 -2.61
C LYS A 12 7.59 -0.53 -3.59
N ILE A 13 6.48 0.07 -3.16
CA ILE A 13 5.31 0.30 -4.01
C ILE A 13 5.32 1.75 -4.48
N ASN A 14 5.16 1.96 -5.78
CA ASN A 14 5.00 3.29 -6.34
C ASN A 14 3.57 3.75 -6.07
N SER A 15 3.39 4.51 -4.98
CA SER A 15 2.08 4.95 -4.53
C SER A 15 1.38 5.83 -5.57
N GLU A 16 2.11 6.66 -6.28
CA GLU A 16 1.52 7.53 -7.29
C GLU A 16 0.92 6.72 -8.44
N ALA A 17 1.66 5.72 -8.93
CA ALA A 17 1.16 4.88 -10.00
C ALA A 17 -0.03 4.04 -9.54
N PHE A 18 0.04 3.52 -8.32
CA PHE A 18 -1.06 2.75 -7.73
C PHE A 18 -2.32 3.61 -7.65
N LEU A 19 -2.19 4.83 -7.12
CA LEU A 19 -3.32 5.75 -7.00
C LEU A 19 -3.88 6.13 -8.37
N ALA A 20 -3.00 6.39 -9.34
CA ALA A 20 -3.43 6.82 -10.67
C ALA A 20 -4.20 5.72 -11.41
N ASN A 21 -3.81 4.46 -11.23
CA ASN A 21 -4.39 3.33 -11.96
C ASN A 21 -5.53 2.65 -11.22
N GLU A 22 -5.50 2.66 -9.90
CA GLU A 22 -6.51 1.99 -9.07
C GLU A 22 -6.90 2.89 -7.90
N PRO A 23 -7.51 4.05 -8.17
CA PRO A 23 -7.78 5.04 -7.11
C PRO A 23 -8.68 4.49 -6.00
N GLU A 24 -9.67 3.69 -6.33
CA GLU A 24 -10.59 3.15 -5.32
C GLU A 24 -9.90 2.16 -4.40
N ARG A 25 -9.06 1.30 -4.99
CA ARG A 25 -8.31 0.32 -4.22
C ARG A 25 -7.28 1.02 -3.34
N TRP A 26 -6.61 2.04 -3.87
CA TRP A 26 -5.64 2.84 -3.10
C TRP A 26 -6.31 3.49 -1.90
N LYS A 27 -7.49 4.10 -2.12
CA LYS A 27 -8.24 4.76 -1.05
C LYS A 27 -8.71 3.77 0.01
N ALA A 28 -9.19 2.60 -0.41
CA ALA A 28 -9.62 1.56 0.51
C ALA A 28 -8.47 1.07 1.37
N TRP A 29 -7.31 0.84 0.76
CA TRP A 29 -6.12 0.41 1.48
C TRP A 29 -5.65 1.48 2.46
N LYS A 30 -5.67 2.73 2.04
CA LYS A 30 -5.28 3.84 2.92
C LYS A 30 -6.20 3.91 4.14
N PHE A 31 -7.50 3.79 3.91
CA PHE A 31 -8.48 3.80 5.00
C PHE A 31 -8.22 2.66 5.99
N GLU A 32 -8.04 1.45 5.48
CA GLU A 32 -7.77 0.29 6.33
C GLU A 32 -6.46 0.43 7.08
N PHE A 33 -5.43 0.95 6.42
CA PHE A 33 -4.13 1.18 7.04
C PHE A 33 -4.25 2.11 8.24
N GLU A 34 -5.07 3.14 8.11
CA GLU A 34 -5.25 4.13 9.17
C GLU A 34 -6.05 3.60 10.35
N GLN A 35 -6.76 2.48 10.17
CA GLN A 35 -7.58 1.89 11.21
C GLN A 35 -6.84 0.80 12.01
N MET A 36 -5.65 0.42 11.61
CA MET A 36 -4.95 -0.69 12.24
C MET A 36 -3.45 -0.42 12.30
N HIS A 37 -2.75 -1.26 13.06
CA HIS A 37 -1.30 -1.20 13.14
C HIS A 37 -0.69 -1.62 11.80
N PRO A 38 0.42 -0.98 11.35
CA PRO A 38 1.06 -1.36 10.09
C PRO A 38 1.41 -2.83 9.97
N ASP A 39 1.82 -3.47 11.07
CA ASP A 39 2.14 -4.90 11.05
C ASP A 39 0.89 -5.74 10.75
N SER A 40 -0.26 -5.36 11.32
CA SER A 40 -1.51 -6.06 11.07
C SER A 40 -1.93 -5.91 9.61
N PHE A 41 -1.79 -4.72 9.08
CA PHE A 41 -2.09 -4.47 7.67
C PHE A 41 -1.22 -5.34 6.77
N THR A 42 0.08 -5.42 7.08
CA THR A 42 1.03 -6.23 6.32
C THR A 42 0.63 -7.70 6.33
N GLU A 43 0.28 -8.23 7.50
CA GLU A 43 -0.11 -9.63 7.62
C GLU A 43 -1.37 -9.95 6.83
N GLN A 44 -2.36 -9.08 6.91
CA GLN A 44 -3.62 -9.29 6.21
C GLN A 44 -3.46 -9.25 4.70
N LYS A 45 -2.56 -8.42 4.20
CA LYS A 45 -2.44 -8.17 2.75
C LYS A 45 -1.11 -8.64 2.17
N LYS A 46 -0.45 -9.58 2.82
CA LYS A 46 0.88 -10.03 2.45
C LYS A 46 1.01 -10.35 0.95
N PHE A 47 0.13 -11.19 0.44
CA PHE A 47 0.20 -11.58 -0.97
C PHE A 47 -0.22 -10.45 -1.90
N LEU A 48 -1.23 -9.68 -1.49
CA LEU A 48 -1.70 -8.55 -2.29
C LEU A 48 -0.65 -7.44 -2.35
N ILE A 49 0.08 -7.23 -1.27
CA ILE A 49 1.18 -6.27 -1.25
C ILE A 49 2.26 -6.69 -2.24
N ASN A 50 2.62 -7.97 -2.27
CA ASN A 50 3.62 -8.47 -3.20
C ASN A 50 3.18 -8.30 -4.65
N GLU A 51 1.92 -8.59 -4.96
CA GLU A 51 1.38 -8.40 -6.30
C GLU A 51 1.37 -6.93 -6.70
N THR A 52 0.94 -6.07 -5.79
CA THR A 52 0.87 -4.64 -6.04
C THR A 52 2.26 -4.07 -6.25
N ARG A 53 3.24 -4.53 -5.46
CA ARG A 53 4.62 -4.11 -5.61
C ARG A 53 5.18 -4.46 -6.99
N ARG A 54 4.89 -5.67 -7.46
CA ARG A 54 5.35 -6.09 -8.79
C ARG A 54 4.70 -5.28 -9.90
N LYS A 55 3.46 -4.89 -9.70
CA LYS A 55 2.71 -4.10 -10.69
C LYS A 55 3.12 -2.64 -10.68
N TYR A 56 3.40 -2.09 -9.51
CA TYR A 56 3.76 -0.68 -9.34
C TYR A 56 5.06 -0.60 -8.54
N THR A 57 6.14 -1.06 -9.15
CA THR A 57 7.44 -1.09 -8.48
C THR A 57 8.01 0.31 -8.32
N LEU A 58 8.47 0.62 -7.12
CA LEU A 58 9.18 1.86 -6.84
C LEU A 58 10.66 1.65 -7.16
N ILE A 59 11.12 2.42 -8.11
CA ILE A 59 12.52 2.33 -8.57
C ILE A 59 13.36 3.43 -7.95
#